data_95a9b85253075d31035577b065c82a39
#
_entry.id   95a9b85253075d31035577b065c82a39
#
_cell.length_a   1.000
_cell.length_b   1.000
_cell.length_c   1.000
_cell.angle_alpha   90.00
_cell.angle_beta   90.00
_cell.angle_gamma   90.00
#
_symmetry.space_group_name_H-M   'P 1'
#
loop_
_entity.id
_entity.type
_entity.pdbx_description
1 polymer ?
#
loop_
_entity_poly.entity_id
_entity_poly.type
_entity_poly.pdbx_seq_one_letter_code
_entity_poly.pdbx_strand_id
1 'polypeptide(L)'
;MAIRVIGVGDNVVDKYMHTKTMYPGGNAFNFSAYASMLGASSSYMGVFGSDEAAQLVQATARELGIDTSHCRVEEGENGYAMITLVDGDRKFLGSNKGGVAKEKPIHFEEADLEYLNGFSLICTSINSHINPELPKLRPLKPYVAYDFSILETDEIFDAVCPHIDFAITSCGDASMEEIQRRCERIHQRGCRYVIASRGKNGSVFSDGEHLFTHPAYLVEALDTLGAGDSFLTAFLLSFVEWLEGNHDHPSELEGAVMAAMDAGSKFSAKTCMVHGAFGHGKQFE
;
A
#
# COMPACT_ATOMS: atom_id res chain seq x y z
N MET A 1 -7.67 17.10 13.55
CA MET A 1 -6.49 17.46 12.71
C MET A 1 -6.34 16.36 11.68
N ALA A 2 -5.93 16.67 10.45
CA ALA A 2 -5.64 15.61 9.47
C ALA A 2 -4.54 14.70 10.02
N ILE A 3 -4.73 13.38 9.91
CA ILE A 3 -3.71 12.41 10.34
C ILE A 3 -2.46 12.53 9.49
N ARG A 4 -1.30 12.29 10.11
CA ARG A 4 -0.01 12.26 9.42
C ARG A 4 0.34 10.83 9.08
N VAL A 5 0.60 10.56 7.81
CA VAL A 5 0.86 9.20 7.33
C VAL A 5 2.09 9.15 6.45
N ILE A 6 2.74 7.99 6.39
CA ILE A 6 3.94 7.79 5.60
C ILE A 6 3.95 6.41 4.94
N GLY A 7 4.24 6.39 3.62
CA GLY A 7 4.62 5.18 2.92
C GLY A 7 6.12 4.96 3.02
N VAL A 8 6.54 3.73 3.38
CA VAL A 8 7.96 3.40 3.55
C VAL A 8 8.32 2.21 2.68
N GLY A 9 9.23 2.41 1.73
CA GLY A 9 9.77 1.31 0.94
C GLY A 9 9.75 1.52 -0.56
N ASP A 10 9.02 0.69 -1.28
CA ASP A 10 9.08 0.58 -2.73
C ASP A 10 8.49 1.78 -3.49
N ASN A 11 9.17 2.13 -4.56
CA ASN A 11 8.67 2.94 -5.64
C ASN A 11 9.14 2.35 -6.97
N VAL A 12 8.28 2.38 -7.96
CA VAL A 12 8.56 1.86 -9.30
C VAL A 12 7.92 2.77 -10.34
N VAL A 13 8.21 2.50 -11.63
CA VAL A 13 7.35 2.92 -12.72
C VAL A 13 6.75 1.69 -13.40
N ASP A 14 5.47 1.78 -13.74
CA ASP A 14 4.78 0.77 -14.54
C ASP A 14 4.86 1.18 -16.02
N LYS A 15 5.70 0.47 -16.79
CA LYS A 15 5.93 0.71 -18.22
C LYS A 15 4.90 -0.02 -19.06
N TYR A 16 3.96 0.71 -19.63
CA TYR A 16 2.95 0.21 -20.56
C TYR A 16 3.55 0.12 -21.95
N MET A 17 4.02 -1.06 -22.33
CA MET A 17 4.80 -1.29 -23.54
C MET A 17 4.02 -1.02 -24.83
N HIS A 18 2.71 -1.21 -24.82
CA HIS A 18 1.83 -0.99 -25.96
C HIS A 18 1.56 0.50 -26.26
N THR A 19 1.64 1.38 -25.24
CA THR A 19 1.46 2.84 -25.38
C THR A 19 2.76 3.60 -25.23
N LYS A 20 3.87 2.92 -24.91
CA LYS A 20 5.14 3.58 -24.60
C LYS A 20 5.02 4.63 -23.50
N THR A 21 4.17 4.39 -22.50
CA THR A 21 3.92 5.31 -21.39
C THR A 21 4.30 4.64 -20.10
N MET A 22 5.07 5.31 -19.26
CA MET A 22 5.36 4.86 -17.89
C MET A 22 4.58 5.71 -16.89
N TYR A 23 4.06 5.06 -15.86
CA TYR A 23 3.31 5.68 -14.77
C TYR A 23 4.03 5.42 -13.45
N PRO A 24 4.07 6.41 -12.52
CA PRO A 24 4.62 6.16 -11.19
C PRO A 24 3.77 5.18 -10.41
N GLY A 25 4.40 4.35 -9.59
CA GLY A 25 3.77 3.27 -8.85
C GLY A 25 4.66 2.73 -7.73
N GLY A 26 4.30 1.56 -7.21
CA GLY A 26 4.87 0.91 -6.04
C GLY A 26 3.93 1.03 -4.84
N ASN A 27 3.73 -0.06 -4.07
CA ASN A 27 2.74 -0.09 -2.99
C ASN A 27 2.93 1.04 -1.98
N ALA A 28 4.15 1.25 -1.47
CA ALA A 28 4.43 2.29 -0.48
C ALA A 28 4.29 3.70 -1.07
N PHE A 29 4.73 3.91 -2.31
CA PHE A 29 4.57 5.21 -2.98
C PHE A 29 3.11 5.48 -3.33
N ASN A 30 2.36 4.49 -3.83
CA ASN A 30 0.93 4.59 -4.12
C ASN A 30 0.13 4.97 -2.87
N PHE A 31 0.44 4.36 -1.72
CA PHE A 31 -0.16 4.75 -0.45
C PHE A 31 0.03 6.24 -0.16
N SER A 32 1.26 6.74 -0.28
CA SER A 32 1.55 8.16 -0.04
C SER A 32 0.83 9.09 -1.03
N ALA A 33 0.77 8.71 -2.30
CA ALA A 33 0.09 9.46 -3.35
C ALA A 33 -1.42 9.53 -3.07
N TYR A 34 -2.06 8.40 -2.81
CA TYR A 34 -3.49 8.36 -2.51
C TYR A 34 -3.84 9.05 -1.19
N ALA A 35 -2.99 8.94 -0.16
CA ALA A 35 -3.19 9.65 1.10
C ALA A 35 -3.18 11.17 0.91
N SER A 36 -2.24 11.70 0.11
CA SER A 36 -2.22 13.12 -0.26
C SER A 36 -3.48 13.51 -1.04
N MET A 37 -3.89 12.72 -2.03
CA MET A 37 -5.11 12.98 -2.83
C MET A 37 -6.39 12.98 -1.96
N LEU A 38 -6.39 12.25 -0.85
CA LEU A 38 -7.48 12.21 0.14
C LEU A 38 -7.36 13.30 1.21
N GLY A 39 -6.34 14.16 1.15
CA GLY A 39 -6.17 15.31 2.03
C GLY A 39 -5.43 15.04 3.34
N ALA A 40 -4.82 13.86 3.50
CA ALA A 40 -3.94 13.57 4.64
C ALA A 40 -2.60 14.32 4.51
N SER A 41 -1.93 14.57 5.64
CA SER A 41 -0.53 15.01 5.65
C SER A 41 0.36 13.82 5.30
N SER A 42 0.77 13.74 4.03
CA SER A 42 1.44 12.57 3.48
C SER A 42 2.94 12.77 3.31
N SER A 43 3.70 11.76 3.70
CA SER A 43 5.15 11.65 3.48
C SER A 43 5.47 10.33 2.79
N TYR A 44 6.64 10.26 2.18
CA TYR A 44 7.20 9.04 1.60
C TYR A 44 8.67 8.92 1.99
N MET A 45 9.11 7.71 2.38
CA MET A 45 10.50 7.38 2.64
C MET A 45 10.87 6.16 1.81
N GLY A 46 11.78 6.33 0.87
CA GLY A 46 12.25 5.29 -0.03
C GLY A 46 13.61 5.59 -0.63
N VAL A 47 14.05 4.71 -1.52
CA VAL A 47 15.29 4.89 -2.28
C VAL A 47 14.92 5.13 -3.74
N PHE A 48 15.28 6.30 -4.27
CA PHE A 48 15.15 6.62 -5.68
C PHE A 48 16.42 6.25 -6.43
N GLY A 49 16.29 5.84 -7.66
CA GLY A 49 17.39 5.75 -8.62
C GLY A 49 17.83 7.11 -9.14
N SER A 50 18.72 7.11 -10.14
CA SER A 50 19.25 8.32 -10.79
C SER A 50 18.77 8.49 -12.23
N ASP A 51 17.88 7.60 -12.70
CA ASP A 51 17.36 7.55 -14.06
C ASP A 51 16.08 8.39 -14.29
N GLU A 52 15.56 8.33 -15.51
CA GLU A 52 14.32 9.04 -15.90
C GLU A 52 13.09 8.53 -15.14
N ALA A 53 13.04 7.25 -14.79
CA ALA A 53 11.98 6.68 -13.99
C ALA A 53 11.94 7.29 -12.59
N ALA A 54 13.10 7.39 -11.92
CA ALA A 54 13.23 8.04 -10.62
C ALA A 54 12.81 9.53 -10.67
N GLN A 55 13.21 10.24 -11.75
CA GLN A 55 12.82 11.63 -11.94
C GLN A 55 11.31 11.82 -12.06
N LEU A 56 10.62 10.91 -12.75
CA LEU A 56 9.16 10.93 -12.86
C LEU A 56 8.50 10.74 -11.49
N VAL A 57 8.92 9.72 -10.71
CA VAL A 57 8.35 9.48 -9.37
C VAL A 57 8.57 10.67 -8.45
N GLN A 58 9.78 11.25 -8.42
CA GLN A 58 10.10 12.43 -7.61
C GLN A 58 9.33 13.70 -8.06
N ALA A 59 9.12 13.88 -9.37
CA ALA A 59 8.31 14.99 -9.89
C ALA A 59 6.85 14.84 -9.43
N THR A 60 6.30 13.65 -9.55
CA THR A 60 4.94 13.34 -9.08
C THR A 60 4.79 13.55 -7.58
N ALA A 61 5.78 13.13 -6.77
CA ALA A 61 5.75 13.39 -5.33
C ALA A 61 5.64 14.88 -5.01
N ARG A 62 6.43 15.72 -5.71
CA ARG A 62 6.37 17.18 -5.56
C ARG A 62 5.02 17.78 -5.99
N GLU A 63 4.48 17.31 -7.11
CA GLU A 63 3.17 17.79 -7.62
C GLU A 63 2.03 17.46 -6.66
N LEU A 64 2.09 16.28 -6.02
CA LEU A 64 1.11 15.83 -5.02
C LEU A 64 1.38 16.40 -3.62
N GLY A 65 2.45 17.19 -3.42
CA GLY A 65 2.78 17.75 -2.11
C GLY A 65 3.21 16.72 -1.05
N ILE A 66 3.77 15.59 -1.50
CA ILE A 66 4.29 14.54 -0.61
C ILE A 66 5.67 14.95 -0.09
N ASP A 67 5.86 14.93 1.22
CA ASP A 67 7.17 15.15 1.83
C ASP A 67 8.09 13.95 1.56
N THR A 68 9.21 14.21 0.89
CA THR A 68 10.24 13.21 0.55
C THR A 68 11.60 13.54 1.18
N SER A 69 11.62 14.38 2.21
CA SER A 69 12.85 14.88 2.85
C SER A 69 13.75 13.79 3.44
N HIS A 70 13.16 12.63 3.77
CA HIS A 70 13.86 11.46 4.29
C HIS A 70 14.12 10.37 3.23
N CYS A 71 13.90 10.66 1.95
CA CYS A 71 14.28 9.75 0.87
C CYS A 71 15.78 9.79 0.60
N ARG A 72 16.28 8.66 0.11
CA ARG A 72 17.66 8.54 -0.38
C ARG A 72 17.66 8.52 -1.90
N VAL A 73 18.72 9.03 -2.52
CA VAL A 73 18.96 8.93 -3.96
C VAL A 73 20.27 8.18 -4.16
N GLU A 74 20.20 7.10 -4.93
CA GLU A 74 21.33 6.24 -5.19
C GLU A 74 21.59 6.13 -6.68
N GLU A 75 22.84 6.00 -7.07
CA GLU A 75 23.20 5.77 -8.46
C GLU A 75 22.75 4.37 -8.90
N GLY A 76 21.97 4.32 -9.99
CA GLY A 76 21.41 3.08 -10.54
C GLY A 76 19.99 3.27 -11.08
N GLU A 77 19.46 2.19 -11.68
CA GLU A 77 18.08 2.19 -12.20
C GLU A 77 17.05 2.19 -11.07
N ASN A 78 16.03 2.99 -11.23
CA ASN A 78 14.82 2.89 -10.39
C ASN A 78 14.09 1.57 -10.63
N GLY A 79 13.24 1.17 -9.69
CA GLY A 79 12.34 0.04 -9.89
C GLY A 79 11.42 0.25 -11.09
N TYR A 80 11.15 -0.81 -11.87
CA TYR A 80 10.13 -0.82 -12.90
C TYR A 80 9.46 -2.18 -13.07
N ALA A 81 8.20 -2.14 -13.52
CA ALA A 81 7.48 -3.28 -14.06
C ALA A 81 7.09 -3.00 -15.52
N MET A 82 7.14 -4.02 -16.37
CA MET A 82 6.71 -3.94 -17.76
C MET A 82 5.36 -4.64 -17.92
N ILE A 83 4.41 -3.93 -18.50
CA ILE A 83 3.03 -4.36 -18.67
C ILE A 83 2.61 -4.16 -20.13
N THR A 84 1.79 -5.05 -20.66
CA THR A 84 1.07 -4.85 -21.92
C THR A 84 -0.38 -5.26 -21.76
N LEU A 85 -1.22 -4.83 -22.69
CA LEU A 85 -2.59 -5.32 -22.83
C LEU A 85 -2.64 -6.39 -23.92
N VAL A 86 -3.31 -7.50 -23.63
CA VAL A 86 -3.63 -8.56 -24.60
C VAL A 86 -5.12 -8.83 -24.43
N ASP A 87 -5.90 -8.61 -25.50
CA ASP A 87 -7.36 -8.77 -25.50
C ASP A 87 -8.09 -8.00 -24.35
N GLY A 88 -7.54 -6.84 -23.99
CA GLY A 88 -8.07 -6.00 -22.90
C GLY A 88 -7.57 -6.36 -21.50
N ASP A 89 -6.91 -7.50 -21.32
CA ASP A 89 -6.35 -7.93 -20.06
C ASP A 89 -4.88 -7.49 -19.91
N ARG A 90 -4.51 -7.08 -18.70
CA ARG A 90 -3.12 -6.75 -18.37
C ARG A 90 -2.27 -8.00 -18.26
N LYS A 91 -1.17 -8.00 -19.03
CA LYS A 91 -0.15 -9.04 -18.98
C LYS A 91 1.17 -8.46 -18.46
N PHE A 92 1.64 -9.00 -17.35
CA PHE A 92 2.97 -8.72 -16.82
C PHE A 92 4.03 -9.36 -17.72
N LEU A 93 5.02 -8.57 -18.15
CA LEU A 93 6.11 -9.01 -19.03
C LEU A 93 7.42 -9.22 -18.28
N GLY A 94 7.61 -8.54 -17.15
CA GLY A 94 8.82 -8.63 -16.33
C GLY A 94 9.05 -7.37 -15.50
N SER A 95 10.09 -7.37 -14.67
CA SER A 95 10.53 -6.24 -13.88
C SER A 95 12.02 -6.37 -13.56
N ASN A 96 12.65 -5.26 -13.12
CA ASN A 96 13.98 -5.32 -12.49
C ASN A 96 13.92 -5.60 -10.97
N LYS A 97 12.73 -6.02 -10.48
CA LYS A 97 12.50 -6.43 -9.08
C LYS A 97 12.82 -5.36 -8.03
N GLY A 98 12.60 -4.09 -8.37
CA GLY A 98 12.81 -2.95 -7.46
C GLY A 98 14.06 -2.12 -7.72
N GLY A 99 14.90 -2.53 -8.68
CA GLY A 99 16.10 -1.78 -9.06
C GLY A 99 17.01 -1.47 -7.87
N VAL A 100 17.55 -0.26 -7.81
CA VAL A 100 18.51 0.18 -6.78
C VAL A 100 17.92 0.09 -5.35
N ALA A 101 16.61 0.26 -5.18
CA ALA A 101 15.98 0.14 -3.86
C ALA A 101 16.09 -1.29 -3.28
N LYS A 102 16.15 -2.31 -4.14
CA LYS A 102 16.41 -3.68 -3.72
C LYS A 102 17.89 -3.95 -3.44
N GLU A 103 18.78 -3.35 -4.24
CA GLU A 103 20.23 -3.53 -4.10
C GLU A 103 20.78 -2.81 -2.88
N LYS A 104 20.19 -1.65 -2.55
CA LYS A 104 20.55 -0.78 -1.43
C LYS A 104 19.28 -0.46 -0.60
N PRO A 105 18.73 -1.46 0.12
CA PRO A 105 17.50 -1.26 0.88
C PRO A 105 17.67 -0.24 2.00
N ILE A 106 16.56 0.27 2.50
CA ILE A 106 16.56 1.16 3.65
C ILE A 106 17.02 0.37 4.89
N HIS A 107 17.97 0.94 5.62
CA HIS A 107 18.32 0.58 6.98
C HIS A 107 18.00 1.77 7.85
N PHE A 108 17.09 1.61 8.84
CA PHE A 108 16.70 2.69 9.74
C PHE A 108 17.82 3.03 10.72
N GLU A 109 18.21 4.29 10.70
CA GLU A 109 19.04 4.93 11.71
C GLU A 109 18.16 5.55 12.81
N GLU A 110 18.76 5.99 13.90
CA GLU A 110 18.02 6.58 15.03
C GLU A 110 17.19 7.82 14.61
N ALA A 111 17.74 8.65 13.72
CA ALA A 111 17.05 9.82 13.18
C ALA A 111 15.83 9.45 12.31
N ASP A 112 15.92 8.32 11.56
CA ASP A 112 14.78 7.81 10.78
C ASP A 112 13.67 7.34 11.72
N LEU A 113 14.01 6.63 12.80
CA LEU A 113 13.04 6.14 13.79
C LEU A 113 12.38 7.29 14.57
N GLU A 114 13.15 8.32 14.91
CA GLU A 114 12.60 9.54 15.54
C GLU A 114 11.62 10.25 14.60
N TYR A 115 11.96 10.39 13.31
CA TYR A 115 11.07 10.95 12.31
C TYR A 115 9.79 10.12 12.15
N LEU A 116 9.93 8.79 11.98
CA LEU A 116 8.81 7.86 11.84
C LEU A 116 7.87 7.88 13.05
N ASN A 117 8.39 8.09 14.26
CA ASN A 117 7.59 8.15 15.48
C ASN A 117 6.63 9.36 15.54
N GLY A 118 6.76 10.31 14.62
CA GLY A 118 5.89 11.48 14.49
C GLY A 118 4.64 11.28 13.62
N PHE A 119 4.38 10.06 13.13
CA PHE A 119 3.23 9.74 12.28
C PHE A 119 2.14 9.00 13.06
N SER A 120 0.93 8.96 12.50
CA SER A 120 -0.18 8.12 12.96
C SER A 120 -0.12 6.72 12.36
N LEU A 121 0.37 6.63 11.11
CA LEU A 121 0.37 5.39 10.33
C LEU A 121 1.61 5.31 9.43
N ILE A 122 2.27 4.16 9.47
CA ILE A 122 3.32 3.73 8.54
C ILE A 122 2.73 2.63 7.66
N CYS A 123 2.80 2.78 6.34
CA CYS A 123 2.39 1.75 5.39
C CYS A 123 3.59 1.26 4.57
N THR A 124 3.75 -0.06 4.50
CA THR A 124 4.82 -0.71 3.75
C THR A 124 4.32 -2.00 3.08
N SER A 125 5.17 -2.71 2.38
CA SER A 125 4.78 -3.91 1.62
C SER A 125 5.88 -4.96 1.55
N ILE A 126 5.52 -6.13 1.05
CA ILE A 126 6.45 -7.22 0.73
C ILE A 126 7.50 -6.79 -0.33
N ASN A 127 7.16 -5.82 -1.19
CA ASN A 127 8.02 -5.32 -2.24
C ASN A 127 9.03 -4.25 -1.75
N SER A 128 8.88 -3.79 -0.51
CA SER A 128 9.67 -2.69 0.07
C SER A 128 11.07 -3.10 0.51
N HIS A 129 11.34 -4.40 0.60
CA HIS A 129 12.63 -4.97 1.03
C HIS A 129 13.10 -4.53 2.42
N ILE A 130 12.16 -4.18 3.33
CA ILE A 130 12.47 -3.70 4.69
C ILE A 130 12.07 -4.69 5.79
N ASN A 131 11.74 -5.94 5.47
CA ASN A 131 11.34 -6.93 6.47
C ASN A 131 12.31 -7.06 7.66
N PRO A 132 13.65 -7.02 7.48
CA PRO A 132 14.58 -7.06 8.60
C PRO A 132 14.51 -5.84 9.53
N GLU A 133 13.94 -4.74 9.06
CA GLU A 133 13.82 -3.48 9.79
C GLU A 133 12.50 -3.36 10.59
N LEU A 134 11.50 -4.20 10.29
CA LEU A 134 10.19 -4.15 10.95
C LEU A 134 10.24 -4.24 12.47
N PRO A 135 11.12 -5.05 13.09
CA PRO A 135 11.24 -5.09 14.54
C PRO A 135 11.56 -3.73 15.18
N LYS A 136 12.24 -2.82 14.46
CA LYS A 136 12.56 -1.49 14.94
C LYS A 136 11.34 -0.55 14.96
N LEU A 137 10.30 -0.86 14.16
CA LEU A 137 9.06 -0.08 14.12
C LEU A 137 8.12 -0.42 15.28
N ARG A 138 8.18 -1.65 15.81
CA ARG A 138 7.25 -2.14 16.85
C ARG A 138 7.18 -1.28 18.12
N PRO A 139 8.28 -0.69 18.64
CA PRO A 139 8.24 0.15 19.82
C PRO A 139 7.76 1.59 19.55
N LEU A 140 7.58 1.97 18.28
CA LEU A 140 7.12 3.30 17.90
C LEU A 140 5.61 3.46 18.14
N LYS A 141 5.14 4.73 18.12
CA LYS A 141 3.71 5.05 18.32
C LYS A 141 2.82 4.75 17.13
N PRO A 142 3.26 4.95 15.86
CA PRO A 142 2.41 4.74 14.69
C PRO A 142 1.89 3.32 14.61
N TYR A 143 0.68 3.18 14.10
CA TYR A 143 0.23 1.90 13.56
C TYR A 143 1.09 1.53 12.35
N VAL A 144 1.37 0.23 12.19
CA VAL A 144 2.12 -0.30 11.04
C VAL A 144 1.21 -1.18 10.19
N ALA A 145 1.02 -0.78 8.94
CA ALA A 145 0.29 -1.54 7.94
C ALA A 145 1.27 -2.18 6.94
N TYR A 146 1.04 -3.44 6.62
CA TYR A 146 1.89 -4.20 5.69
C TYR A 146 1.06 -4.90 4.63
N ASP A 147 1.35 -4.63 3.36
CA ASP A 147 0.73 -5.30 2.22
C ASP A 147 1.55 -6.53 1.79
N PHE A 148 0.99 -7.71 2.03
CA PHE A 148 1.54 -8.99 1.60
C PHE A 148 1.32 -9.25 0.10
N SER A 149 0.44 -8.48 -0.55
CA SER A 149 0.00 -8.72 -1.93
C SER A 149 -0.55 -10.15 -2.08
N ILE A 150 0.06 -10.95 -2.95
CA ILE A 150 -0.25 -12.38 -3.16
C ILE A 150 0.83 -13.32 -2.60
N LEU A 151 1.89 -12.77 -1.99
CA LEU A 151 3.04 -13.53 -1.51
C LEU A 151 2.87 -13.90 -0.03
N GLU A 152 2.29 -15.05 0.22
CA GLU A 152 1.85 -15.50 1.55
C GLU A 152 2.40 -16.88 1.88
N THR A 153 3.54 -16.92 2.54
CA THR A 153 4.09 -18.14 3.13
C THR A 153 4.13 -18.03 4.65
N ASP A 154 4.17 -19.18 5.34
CA ASP A 154 4.27 -19.20 6.79
C ASP A 154 5.53 -18.48 7.29
N GLU A 155 6.64 -18.62 6.57
CA GLU A 155 7.92 -17.97 6.90
C GLU A 155 7.80 -16.44 6.84
N ILE A 156 7.07 -15.90 5.84
CA ILE A 156 6.83 -14.46 5.72
C ILE A 156 5.90 -13.99 6.84
N PHE A 157 4.84 -14.74 7.13
CA PHE A 157 3.94 -14.39 8.23
C PHE A 157 4.66 -14.43 9.59
N ASP A 158 5.49 -15.43 9.83
CA ASP A 158 6.29 -15.55 11.06
C ASP A 158 7.28 -14.37 11.23
N ALA A 159 7.84 -13.89 10.13
CA ALA A 159 8.80 -12.78 10.15
C ALA A 159 8.14 -11.41 10.26
N VAL A 160 6.92 -11.22 9.79
CA VAL A 160 6.28 -9.91 9.62
C VAL A 160 5.18 -9.66 10.64
N CYS A 161 4.25 -10.60 10.82
CA CYS A 161 3.04 -10.39 11.62
C CYS A 161 3.28 -9.94 13.07
N PRO A 162 4.34 -10.36 13.77
CA PRO A 162 4.61 -9.88 15.13
C PRO A 162 4.93 -8.38 15.22
N HIS A 163 5.23 -7.73 14.10
CA HIS A 163 5.74 -6.36 14.04
C HIS A 163 4.78 -5.36 13.41
N ILE A 164 3.57 -5.80 13.03
CA ILE A 164 2.57 -4.98 12.34
C ILE A 164 1.23 -5.00 13.06
N ASP A 165 0.40 -3.99 12.80
CA ASP A 165 -0.96 -3.88 13.34
C ASP A 165 -2.01 -4.27 12.30
N PHE A 166 -1.74 -3.99 11.02
CA PHE A 166 -2.62 -4.29 9.89
C PHE A 166 -1.92 -5.17 8.86
N ALA A 167 -2.47 -6.32 8.60
CA ALA A 167 -2.08 -7.19 7.50
C ALA A 167 -3.05 -7.01 6.33
N ILE A 168 -2.51 -6.74 5.15
CA ILE A 168 -3.29 -6.61 3.92
C ILE A 168 -2.94 -7.77 3.01
N THR A 169 -3.96 -8.39 2.42
CA THR A 169 -3.81 -9.57 1.56
C THR A 169 -4.76 -9.51 0.37
N SER A 170 -4.28 -9.96 -0.78
CA SER A 170 -5.07 -10.06 -2.01
C SER A 170 -5.59 -11.48 -2.17
N CYS A 171 -6.90 -11.67 -1.98
CA CYS A 171 -7.55 -12.99 -1.95
C CYS A 171 -8.25 -13.36 -3.26
N GLY A 172 -8.44 -12.42 -4.19
CA GLY A 172 -9.08 -12.70 -5.48
C GLY A 172 -10.40 -13.47 -5.36
N ASP A 173 -10.47 -14.65 -5.98
CA ASP A 173 -11.64 -15.53 -5.99
C ASP A 173 -11.63 -16.58 -4.87
N ALA A 174 -10.78 -16.42 -3.84
CA ALA A 174 -10.76 -17.35 -2.71
C ALA A 174 -12.13 -17.44 -2.01
N SER A 175 -12.46 -18.64 -1.53
CA SER A 175 -13.68 -18.89 -0.76
C SER A 175 -13.61 -18.17 0.61
N MET A 176 -14.76 -17.94 1.24
CA MET A 176 -14.80 -17.34 2.58
C MET A 176 -14.08 -18.20 3.62
N GLU A 177 -14.14 -19.53 3.50
CA GLU A 177 -13.44 -20.45 4.39
C GLU A 177 -11.90 -20.35 4.24
N GLU A 178 -11.41 -20.16 3.02
CA GLU A 178 -9.97 -19.91 2.77
C GLU A 178 -9.52 -18.58 3.35
N ILE A 179 -10.33 -17.52 3.17
CA ILE A 179 -10.05 -16.19 3.72
C ILE A 179 -10.04 -16.25 5.25
N GLN A 180 -11.04 -16.89 5.85
CA GLN A 180 -11.10 -17.05 7.31
C GLN A 180 -9.87 -17.78 7.85
N ARG A 181 -9.49 -18.92 7.26
CA ARG A 181 -8.26 -19.65 7.64
C ARG A 181 -7.00 -18.79 7.51
N ARG A 182 -6.94 -17.92 6.50
CA ARG A 182 -5.83 -16.98 6.30
C ARG A 182 -5.81 -15.92 7.40
N CYS A 183 -6.95 -15.31 7.73
CA CYS A 183 -7.07 -14.39 8.84
C CYS A 183 -6.63 -15.02 10.17
N GLU A 184 -7.10 -16.24 10.47
CA GLU A 184 -6.72 -16.99 11.67
C GLU A 184 -5.20 -17.21 11.76
N ARG A 185 -4.54 -17.61 10.64
CA ARG A 185 -3.08 -17.80 10.59
C ARG A 185 -2.31 -16.52 10.88
N ILE A 186 -2.81 -15.37 10.39
CA ILE A 186 -2.21 -14.04 10.59
C ILE A 186 -2.41 -13.60 12.05
N HIS A 187 -3.63 -13.72 12.59
CA HIS A 187 -3.94 -13.37 14.00
C HIS A 187 -3.14 -14.20 15.01
N GLN A 188 -2.98 -15.51 14.75
CA GLN A 188 -2.18 -16.39 15.60
C GLN A 188 -0.71 -15.95 15.73
N ARG A 189 -0.23 -15.13 14.79
CA ARG A 189 1.13 -14.56 14.77
C ARG A 189 1.22 -13.14 15.32
N GLY A 190 0.11 -12.63 15.90
CA GLY A 190 0.10 -11.37 16.65
C GLY A 190 -0.34 -10.14 15.89
N CYS A 191 -0.69 -10.23 14.62
CA CYS A 191 -1.27 -9.12 13.89
C CYS A 191 -2.73 -8.90 14.31
N ARG A 192 -3.10 -7.65 14.62
CA ARG A 192 -4.41 -7.32 15.19
C ARG A 192 -5.52 -7.25 14.16
N TYR A 193 -5.27 -6.69 12.98
CA TYR A 193 -6.28 -6.45 11.97
C TYR A 193 -5.87 -7.05 10.64
N VAL A 194 -6.81 -7.69 9.94
CA VAL A 194 -6.58 -8.25 8.61
C VAL A 194 -7.59 -7.67 7.63
N ILE A 195 -7.09 -7.17 6.51
CA ILE A 195 -7.89 -6.67 5.39
C ILE A 195 -7.62 -7.57 4.18
N ALA A 196 -8.64 -8.25 3.68
CA ALA A 196 -8.57 -9.11 2.52
C ALA A 196 -9.34 -8.49 1.35
N SER A 197 -8.62 -8.07 0.30
CA SER A 197 -9.24 -7.58 -0.93
C SER A 197 -9.61 -8.74 -1.85
N ARG A 198 -10.78 -8.66 -2.50
CA ARG A 198 -11.34 -9.69 -3.38
C ARG A 198 -11.70 -9.15 -4.77
N GLY A 199 -11.10 -8.03 -5.17
CA GLY A 199 -11.40 -7.36 -6.43
C GLY A 199 -12.91 -7.07 -6.58
N LYS A 200 -13.53 -7.55 -7.67
CA LYS A 200 -14.98 -7.39 -7.91
C LYS A 200 -15.89 -8.04 -6.85
N ASN A 201 -15.37 -8.96 -6.06
CA ASN A 201 -16.11 -9.64 -5.00
C ASN A 201 -16.09 -8.87 -3.66
N GLY A 202 -15.51 -7.65 -3.65
CA GLY A 202 -15.48 -6.78 -2.47
C GLY A 202 -14.30 -7.02 -1.56
N SER A 203 -14.52 -6.92 -0.25
CA SER A 203 -13.48 -7.01 0.76
C SER A 203 -13.97 -7.67 2.03
N VAL A 204 -13.03 -8.13 2.84
CA VAL A 204 -13.26 -8.73 4.16
C VAL A 204 -12.33 -8.03 5.15
N PHE A 205 -12.83 -7.74 6.33
CA PHE A 205 -12.05 -7.29 7.48
C PHE A 205 -12.20 -8.28 8.64
N SER A 206 -11.13 -8.51 9.38
CA SER A 206 -11.13 -9.31 10.60
C SER A 206 -10.33 -8.64 11.71
N ASP A 207 -10.86 -8.66 12.93
CA ASP A 207 -10.17 -8.24 14.17
C ASP A 207 -9.76 -9.43 15.06
N GLY A 208 -9.96 -10.66 14.55
CA GLY A 208 -9.72 -11.91 15.26
C GLY A 208 -10.95 -12.48 15.97
N GLU A 209 -11.95 -11.67 16.29
CA GLU A 209 -13.23 -12.07 16.90
C GLU A 209 -14.39 -11.97 15.90
N HIS A 210 -14.38 -10.94 15.07
CA HIS A 210 -15.43 -10.63 14.12
C HIS A 210 -14.89 -10.65 12.69
N LEU A 211 -15.79 -10.92 11.75
CA LEU A 211 -15.51 -10.90 10.33
C LEU A 211 -16.59 -10.08 9.62
N PHE A 212 -16.17 -8.99 9.01
CA PHE A 212 -17.05 -8.08 8.27
C PHE A 212 -16.79 -8.18 6.78
N THR A 213 -17.83 -8.04 5.98
CA THR A 213 -17.74 -8.08 4.52
C THR A 213 -18.38 -6.84 3.91
N HIS A 214 -17.80 -6.36 2.82
CA HIS A 214 -18.34 -5.23 2.07
C HIS A 214 -18.27 -5.50 0.57
N PRO A 215 -19.32 -5.22 -0.22
CA PRO A 215 -19.31 -5.39 -1.67
C PRO A 215 -18.40 -4.35 -2.34
N ALA A 216 -17.92 -4.67 -3.55
CA ALA A 216 -17.23 -3.68 -4.38
C ALA A 216 -18.22 -2.73 -5.05
N TYR A 217 -17.82 -1.46 -5.26
CA TYR A 217 -18.48 -0.58 -6.20
C TYR A 217 -17.97 -0.88 -7.62
N LEU A 218 -18.81 -1.56 -8.39
CA LEU A 218 -18.45 -1.98 -9.74
C LEU A 218 -18.55 -0.81 -10.72
N VAL A 219 -17.52 -0.63 -11.53
CA VAL A 219 -17.44 0.35 -12.62
C VAL A 219 -16.93 -0.32 -13.88
N GLU A 220 -17.18 0.28 -15.03
CA GLU A 220 -16.52 -0.11 -16.29
C GLU A 220 -15.09 0.47 -16.25
N ALA A 221 -14.14 -0.35 -15.79
CA ALA A 221 -12.78 0.08 -15.51
C ALA A 221 -12.00 0.41 -16.80
N LEU A 222 -11.32 1.55 -16.81
CA LEU A 222 -10.30 1.87 -17.82
C LEU A 222 -9.00 1.15 -17.51
N ASP A 223 -8.63 1.12 -16.22
CA ASP A 223 -7.42 0.48 -15.71
C ASP A 223 -7.63 0.08 -14.25
N THR A 224 -7.19 -1.09 -13.85
CA THR A 224 -7.31 -1.57 -12.47
C THR A 224 -6.00 -1.49 -11.70
N LEU A 225 -4.95 -0.84 -12.27
CA LEU A 225 -3.70 -0.60 -11.56
C LEU A 225 -3.93 0.30 -10.34
N GLY A 226 -3.35 -0.06 -9.19
CA GLY A 226 -3.50 0.70 -7.96
C GLY A 226 -4.88 0.62 -7.28
N ALA A 227 -5.84 -0.16 -7.84
CA ALA A 227 -7.16 -0.31 -7.23
C ALA A 227 -7.10 -0.89 -5.80
N GLY A 228 -6.21 -1.85 -5.57
CA GLY A 228 -5.93 -2.40 -4.23
C GLY A 228 -5.33 -1.37 -3.29
N ASP A 229 -4.28 -0.67 -3.74
CA ASP A 229 -3.58 0.34 -2.94
C ASP A 229 -4.50 1.51 -2.58
N SER A 230 -5.36 1.94 -3.52
CA SER A 230 -6.32 3.02 -3.26
C SER A 230 -7.43 2.61 -2.30
N PHE A 231 -7.95 1.38 -2.43
CA PHE A 231 -8.89 0.81 -1.45
C PHE A 231 -8.26 0.81 -0.06
N LEU A 232 -7.06 0.24 0.05
CA LEU A 232 -6.32 0.13 1.29
C LEU A 232 -6.07 1.51 1.92
N THR A 233 -5.61 2.48 1.13
CA THR A 233 -5.30 3.81 1.64
C THR A 233 -6.53 4.48 2.24
N ALA A 234 -7.65 4.51 1.50
CA ALA A 234 -8.87 5.14 2.00
C ALA A 234 -9.45 4.41 3.22
N PHE A 235 -9.37 3.07 3.24
CA PHE A 235 -9.73 2.27 4.41
C PHE A 235 -8.89 2.65 5.63
N LEU A 236 -7.57 2.61 5.49
CA LEU A 236 -6.63 2.86 6.61
C LEU A 236 -6.77 4.28 7.16
N LEU A 237 -6.89 5.29 6.28
CA LEU A 237 -7.08 6.68 6.73
C LEU A 237 -8.34 6.81 7.59
N SER A 238 -9.47 6.28 7.12
CA SER A 238 -10.75 6.33 7.83
C SER A 238 -10.71 5.57 9.14
N PHE A 239 -10.15 4.36 9.14
CA PHE A 239 -10.15 3.49 10.31
C PHE A 239 -9.14 3.92 11.37
N VAL A 240 -7.93 4.36 10.98
CA VAL A 240 -6.92 4.87 11.93
C VAL A 240 -7.37 6.19 12.56
N GLU A 241 -8.02 7.08 11.80
CA GLU A 241 -8.61 8.30 12.37
C GLU A 241 -9.66 7.97 13.45
N TRP A 242 -10.50 6.96 13.20
CA TRP A 242 -11.43 6.47 14.21
C TRP A 242 -10.72 5.86 15.42
N LEU A 243 -9.69 5.04 15.22
CA LEU A 243 -8.91 4.45 16.30
C LEU A 243 -8.27 5.51 17.20
N GLU A 244 -7.70 6.58 16.62
CA GLU A 244 -7.12 7.68 17.39
C GLU A 244 -8.15 8.48 18.18
N GLY A 245 -9.39 8.60 17.66
CA GLY A 245 -10.47 9.36 18.30
C GLY A 245 -11.31 8.59 19.32
N ASN A 246 -11.37 7.26 19.22
CA ASN A 246 -12.37 6.43 19.92
C ASN A 246 -11.80 5.18 20.60
N HIS A 247 -10.68 5.31 21.27
CA HIS A 247 -10.00 4.18 21.93
C HIS A 247 -10.86 3.36 22.91
N ASP A 248 -11.95 3.92 23.43
CA ASP A 248 -12.74 3.37 24.53
C ASP A 248 -14.17 2.93 24.15
N HIS A 249 -14.50 2.89 22.83
CA HIS A 249 -15.85 2.53 22.38
C HIS A 249 -15.90 1.30 21.44
N PRO A 250 -15.66 0.07 21.96
CA PRO A 250 -15.72 -1.16 21.15
C PRO A 250 -17.09 -1.38 20.48
N SER A 251 -18.17 -0.84 21.06
CA SER A 251 -19.51 -0.97 20.51
C SER A 251 -19.72 -0.24 19.17
N GLU A 252 -18.80 0.64 18.78
CA GLU A 252 -18.86 1.40 17.53
C GLU A 252 -17.95 0.79 16.42
N LEU A 253 -17.23 -0.29 16.73
CA LEU A 253 -16.29 -0.93 15.81
C LEU A 253 -16.93 -1.31 14.47
N GLU A 254 -18.09 -1.96 14.49
CA GLU A 254 -18.77 -2.38 13.27
C GLU A 254 -19.07 -1.17 12.36
N GLY A 255 -19.61 -0.11 12.93
CA GLY A 255 -19.89 1.12 12.18
C GLY A 255 -18.64 1.74 11.57
N ALA A 256 -17.54 1.78 12.32
CA ALA A 256 -16.25 2.31 11.85
C ALA A 256 -15.65 1.45 10.74
N VAL A 257 -15.65 0.13 10.90
CA VAL A 257 -15.16 -0.81 9.89
C VAL A 257 -15.96 -0.69 8.60
N MET A 258 -17.30 -0.69 8.70
CA MET A 258 -18.18 -0.57 7.53
C MET A 258 -17.99 0.77 6.81
N ALA A 259 -17.83 1.87 7.53
CA ALA A 259 -17.54 3.18 6.94
C ALA A 259 -16.17 3.21 6.24
N ALA A 260 -15.14 2.61 6.85
CA ALA A 260 -13.82 2.53 6.25
C ALA A 260 -13.80 1.64 4.99
N MET A 261 -14.48 0.50 5.00
CA MET A 261 -14.62 -0.39 3.84
C MET A 261 -15.39 0.30 2.69
N ASP A 262 -16.42 1.06 3.02
CA ASP A 262 -17.19 1.84 2.05
C ASP A 262 -16.34 2.94 1.41
N ALA A 263 -15.57 3.70 2.22
CA ALA A 263 -14.62 4.70 1.74
C ALA A 263 -13.57 4.08 0.79
N GLY A 264 -13.00 2.94 1.18
CA GLY A 264 -12.07 2.17 0.35
C GLY A 264 -12.67 1.76 -0.98
N SER A 265 -13.86 1.14 -0.97
CA SER A 265 -14.55 0.68 -2.18
C SER A 265 -14.89 1.84 -3.12
N LYS A 266 -15.36 2.97 -2.59
CA LYS A 266 -15.68 4.17 -3.40
C LYS A 266 -14.45 4.78 -4.04
N PHE A 267 -13.34 4.85 -3.31
CA PHE A 267 -12.10 5.43 -3.83
C PHE A 267 -11.46 4.52 -4.86
N SER A 268 -11.43 3.22 -4.62
CA SER A 268 -10.96 2.21 -5.58
C SER A 268 -11.73 2.26 -6.92
N ALA A 269 -13.06 2.41 -6.86
CA ALA A 269 -13.87 2.58 -8.06
C ALA A 269 -13.47 3.83 -8.88
N LYS A 270 -13.15 4.95 -8.21
CA LYS A 270 -12.64 6.17 -8.89
C LYS A 270 -11.26 5.93 -9.51
N THR A 271 -10.36 5.24 -8.82
CA THR A 271 -9.04 4.89 -9.32
C THR A 271 -9.13 4.08 -10.61
N CYS A 272 -10.05 3.13 -10.69
CA CYS A 272 -10.27 2.33 -11.90
C CYS A 272 -10.69 3.14 -13.15
N MET A 273 -11.05 4.41 -13.00
CA MET A 273 -11.42 5.30 -14.12
C MET A 273 -10.24 6.13 -14.64
N VAL A 274 -9.00 5.87 -14.17
CA VAL A 274 -7.79 6.60 -14.54
C VAL A 274 -6.76 5.62 -15.08
N HIS A 275 -6.00 5.99 -16.11
CA HIS A 275 -4.85 5.21 -16.57
C HIS A 275 -3.68 5.33 -15.61
N GLY A 276 -2.98 4.22 -15.37
CA GLY A 276 -1.99 4.14 -14.31
C GLY A 276 -2.67 4.18 -12.94
N ALA A 277 -1.93 4.06 -11.86
CA ALA A 277 -2.50 4.06 -10.51
C ALA A 277 -3.27 5.36 -10.19
N PHE A 278 -2.70 6.51 -10.55
CA PHE A 278 -3.27 7.85 -10.32
C PHE A 278 -2.91 8.87 -11.42
N GLY A 279 -2.63 8.38 -12.62
CA GLY A 279 -2.21 9.24 -13.76
C GLY A 279 -0.72 9.57 -13.73
N HIS A 280 -0.36 10.81 -14.08
CA HIS A 280 1.02 11.29 -14.18
C HIS A 280 1.90 10.50 -15.16
N GLY A 281 1.30 10.00 -16.24
CA GLY A 281 2.02 9.22 -17.25
C GLY A 281 3.01 10.07 -18.04
N LYS A 282 4.18 9.46 -18.36
CA LYS A 282 5.21 10.04 -19.21
C LYS A 282 5.59 9.08 -20.33
N GLN A 283 5.70 9.58 -21.55
CA GLN A 283 6.17 8.78 -22.68
C GLN A 283 7.66 8.44 -22.50
N PHE A 284 8.04 7.22 -22.87
CA PHE A 284 9.42 6.76 -22.94
C PHE A 284 9.75 6.18 -24.32
N GLU A 285 11.02 6.16 -24.67
CA GLU A 285 11.51 5.67 -25.98
C GLU A 285 11.50 4.12 -26.10
#